data_6672557cde8e47bb914f39d617d35608
#
_entry.id   6672557cde8e47bb914f39d617d35608
#
_cell.length_a   1.000
_cell.length_b   1.000
_cell.length_c   1.000
_cell.angle_alpha   90.00
_cell.angle_beta   90.00
_cell.angle_gamma   90.00
#
_symmetry.space_group_name_H-M   'P 1'
#
loop_
_entity.id
_entity.type
_entity.pdbx_description
1 polymer ?
#
loop_
_entity_poly.entity_id
_entity_poly.type
_entity_poly.pdbx_seq_one_letter_code
_entity_poly.pdbx_strand_id
1 'polypeptide(L)'
;MTNKRITKMLLCLSMALGLFTSCYEDKGNYDYISEDDAAGVVLGSMEGATVKVNDVLKIVPQMKGGEGDNFTYLWYTLSSGTYNVTKDTLSQERILDVPVNLKEGKYTLYYQVTNQSNGVFCSVEAPLTVTASDVTSGWYVMKEVSGGTDFDYYSLDGQKTVNDFLTSSLGMEPLKGSPVGMVFLNASYNHEEENTNGTTTKETGLSAYHIMSTQDFITLNGSDFSLLKNLEQEFYEAPSHINFSQLFIDSSFRDQGWDIDHCYLINNGKLHAMGSEIGKWGYQGAGDYELYPSLVLGFMVEFAYDMKNQMIVNCSTEGTVENAPSLLG
;
A
#
# COMPACT_ATOMS: atom_id res chain seq x y z
N MET A 1 -4.32 16.63 85.93
CA MET A 1 -3.66 16.42 84.62
C MET A 1 -4.64 16.28 83.42
N THR A 2 -5.93 16.39 83.54
CA THR A 2 -6.99 16.06 82.62
C THR A 2 -7.38 17.27 81.68
N ASN A 3 -7.31 18.52 82.21
CA ASN A 3 -7.80 19.68 81.44
C ASN A 3 -6.92 20.10 80.27
N LYS A 4 -5.59 19.91 80.33
CA LYS A 4 -4.68 20.28 79.23
C LYS A 4 -4.82 19.37 78.02
N ARG A 5 -5.25 18.11 78.19
CA ARG A 5 -5.45 17.18 77.04
C ARG A 5 -6.77 17.45 76.35
N ILE A 6 -7.82 17.81 77.08
CA ILE A 6 -9.14 18.16 76.52
C ILE A 6 -9.05 19.46 75.71
N THR A 7 -8.32 20.48 76.20
CA THR A 7 -8.13 21.74 75.48
C THR A 7 -7.33 21.56 74.20
N LYS A 8 -6.30 20.69 74.16
CA LYS A 8 -5.56 20.37 72.92
C LYS A 8 -6.41 19.59 71.90
N MET A 9 -7.27 18.70 72.42
CA MET A 9 -8.15 17.91 71.53
C MET A 9 -9.28 18.76 70.96
N LEU A 10 -9.85 19.70 71.69
CA LEU A 10 -10.79 20.70 71.19
C LEU A 10 -10.13 21.67 70.18
N LEU A 11 -8.87 22.07 70.39
CA LEU A 11 -8.15 22.94 69.45
C LEU A 11 -7.82 22.23 68.12
N CYS A 12 -7.48 20.94 68.18
CA CYS A 12 -7.27 20.14 66.98
C CYS A 12 -8.57 19.87 66.20
N LEU A 13 -9.70 19.69 66.93
CA LEU A 13 -11.00 19.47 66.30
C LEU A 13 -11.53 20.74 65.63
N SER A 14 -11.32 21.92 66.22
CA SER A 14 -11.69 23.21 65.62
C SER A 14 -10.83 23.55 64.40
N MET A 15 -9.54 23.14 64.39
CA MET A 15 -8.66 23.30 63.22
C MET A 15 -9.02 22.33 62.08
N ALA A 16 -9.50 21.13 62.39
CA ALA A 16 -9.95 20.17 61.40
C ALA A 16 -11.30 20.58 60.74
N LEU A 17 -12.21 21.19 61.51
CA LEU A 17 -13.47 21.71 60.96
C LEU A 17 -13.29 22.94 60.06
N GLY A 18 -12.24 23.72 60.24
CA GLY A 18 -11.92 24.88 59.39
C GLY A 18 -11.37 24.50 58.00
N LEU A 19 -10.93 23.24 57.80
CA LEU A 19 -10.37 22.80 56.50
C LEU A 19 -11.45 22.29 55.51
N PHE A 20 -12.70 22.14 55.96
CA PHE A 20 -13.80 21.65 55.10
C PHE A 20 -14.68 22.77 54.49
N THR A 21 -14.42 24.04 54.81
CA THR A 21 -15.21 25.15 54.26
C THR A 21 -14.56 25.79 53.01
N SER A 22 -13.55 25.15 52.42
CA SER A 22 -12.97 25.60 51.16
C SER A 22 -13.51 24.83 49.96
N CYS A 23 -14.77 24.42 49.98
CA CYS A 23 -15.51 24.29 48.73
C CYS A 23 -16.00 25.70 48.38
N TYR A 24 -15.14 26.47 47.79
CA TYR A 24 -15.54 27.61 46.96
C TYR A 24 -16.44 27.03 45.88
N GLU A 25 -17.76 27.14 46.03
CA GLU A 25 -18.64 27.00 44.88
C GLU A 25 -18.17 28.06 43.88
N ASP A 26 -17.39 27.62 42.91
CA ASP A 26 -17.12 28.42 41.74
C ASP A 26 -18.49 28.67 41.06
N LYS A 27 -19.16 29.73 41.47
CA LYS A 27 -20.30 30.28 40.76
C LYS A 27 -19.73 31.02 39.53
N GLY A 28 -18.88 30.30 38.77
CA GLY A 28 -18.34 30.79 37.53
C GLY A 28 -19.52 31.13 36.62
N ASN A 29 -19.70 32.42 36.42
CA ASN A 29 -20.58 32.92 35.41
C ASN A 29 -19.80 32.79 34.07
N TYR A 30 -19.46 31.53 33.72
CA TYR A 30 -18.87 31.24 32.43
C TYR A 30 -20.01 31.12 31.44
N ASP A 31 -20.17 32.13 30.59
CA ASP A 31 -20.91 31.98 29.34
C ASP A 31 -20.13 30.99 28.46
N TYR A 32 -20.42 29.68 28.60
CA TYR A 32 -19.84 28.68 27.72
C TYR A 32 -20.42 28.88 26.33
N ILE A 33 -19.59 29.37 25.43
CA ILE A 33 -19.89 29.36 24.01
C ILE A 33 -19.76 27.92 23.54
N SER A 34 -20.75 27.39 22.82
CA SER A 34 -20.65 26.05 22.26
C SER A 34 -19.48 25.97 21.26
N GLU A 35 -18.93 24.78 21.03
CA GLU A 35 -17.87 24.61 20.02
C GLU A 35 -18.34 25.09 18.65
N ASP A 36 -19.57 24.82 18.28
CA ASP A 36 -20.20 25.25 17.03
C ASP A 36 -20.24 26.78 16.89
N ASP A 37 -20.64 27.48 17.98
CA ASP A 37 -20.67 28.93 17.97
C ASP A 37 -19.26 29.53 17.92
N ALA A 38 -18.31 28.93 18.63
CA ALA A 38 -16.92 29.38 18.62
C ALA A 38 -16.23 29.09 17.27
N ALA A 39 -16.51 27.95 16.66
CA ALA A 39 -16.02 27.62 15.34
C ALA A 39 -16.72 28.42 14.22
N GLY A 40 -17.94 28.91 14.46
CA GLY A 40 -18.76 29.57 13.45
C GLY A 40 -19.26 28.63 12.36
N VAL A 41 -19.34 27.34 12.65
CA VAL A 41 -19.82 26.28 11.75
C VAL A 41 -20.54 25.20 12.54
N VAL A 42 -21.66 24.74 12.01
CA VAL A 42 -22.42 23.58 12.51
C VAL A 42 -22.34 22.48 11.46
N LEU A 43 -21.80 21.34 11.81
CA LEU A 43 -21.73 20.16 10.93
C LEU A 43 -22.94 19.26 11.16
N GLY A 44 -23.61 18.86 10.05
CA GLY A 44 -24.62 17.81 10.08
C GLY A 44 -23.98 16.43 10.24
N SER A 45 -24.82 15.43 10.56
CA SER A 45 -24.36 14.03 10.60
C SER A 45 -23.87 13.59 9.21
N MET A 46 -22.84 12.75 9.21
CA MET A 46 -22.31 12.13 8.01
C MET A 46 -22.72 10.65 7.99
N GLU A 47 -23.24 10.18 6.86
CA GLU A 47 -23.57 8.78 6.68
C GLU A 47 -22.32 7.96 6.34
N GLY A 48 -22.34 6.68 6.74
CA GLY A 48 -21.26 5.74 6.37
C GLY A 48 -21.22 5.49 4.87
N ALA A 49 -20.03 5.26 4.35
CA ALA A 49 -19.79 4.99 2.94
C ALA A 49 -19.10 3.63 2.73
N THR A 50 -19.38 3.02 1.59
CA THR A 50 -18.62 1.86 1.07
C THR A 50 -18.11 2.26 -0.32
N VAL A 51 -16.82 2.06 -0.54
CA VAL A 51 -16.15 2.39 -1.80
C VAL A 51 -15.15 1.28 -2.12
N LYS A 52 -14.86 1.06 -3.40
CA LYS A 52 -13.81 0.14 -3.82
C LYS A 52 -12.48 0.87 -3.90
N VAL A 53 -11.39 0.14 -3.73
CA VAL A 53 -10.04 0.65 -3.98
C VAL A 53 -10.00 1.25 -5.40
N ASN A 54 -9.41 2.43 -5.53
CA ASN A 54 -9.30 3.24 -6.75
C ASN A 54 -10.62 3.81 -7.32
N ASP A 55 -11.77 3.52 -6.73
CA ASP A 55 -13.01 4.21 -7.10
C ASP A 55 -13.08 5.61 -6.45
N VAL A 56 -13.82 6.51 -7.08
CA VAL A 56 -13.99 7.88 -6.57
C VAL A 56 -14.97 7.90 -5.42
N LEU A 57 -14.54 8.39 -4.26
CA LEU A 57 -15.39 8.68 -3.11
C LEU A 57 -15.82 10.15 -3.17
N LYS A 58 -17.12 10.38 -3.35
CA LYS A 58 -17.70 11.71 -3.39
C LYS A 58 -18.65 11.93 -2.22
N ILE A 59 -18.34 12.90 -1.36
CA ILE A 59 -19.17 13.30 -0.22
C ILE A 59 -19.30 14.81 -0.18
N VAL A 60 -20.54 15.28 -0.15
CA VAL A 60 -20.88 16.69 0.07
C VAL A 60 -21.31 16.83 1.52
N PRO A 61 -20.52 17.51 2.39
CA PRO A 61 -20.87 17.63 3.80
C PRO A 61 -22.10 18.51 4.00
N GLN A 62 -22.95 18.12 4.93
CA GLN A 62 -24.04 18.99 5.41
C GLN A 62 -23.46 19.94 6.45
N MET A 63 -23.52 21.25 6.17
CA MET A 63 -22.98 22.26 7.07
C MET A 63 -23.76 23.57 6.98
N LYS A 64 -23.79 24.29 8.10
CA LYS A 64 -24.33 25.66 8.18
C LYS A 64 -23.24 26.58 8.70
N GLY A 65 -22.89 27.60 7.96
CA GLY A 65 -21.69 28.41 8.19
C GLY A 65 -20.43 27.73 7.65
N GLY A 66 -19.26 28.24 8.03
CA GLY A 66 -17.97 27.65 7.66
C GLY A 66 -17.58 27.84 6.19
N GLU A 67 -18.06 28.91 5.54
CA GLU A 67 -17.75 29.23 4.14
C GLU A 67 -16.83 30.45 4.04
N GLY A 68 -16.03 30.49 2.97
CA GLY A 68 -15.11 31.59 2.68
C GLY A 68 -13.67 31.35 3.14
N ASP A 69 -12.81 32.34 2.87
CA ASP A 69 -11.35 32.23 2.99
C ASP A 69 -10.83 32.08 4.44
N ASN A 70 -11.71 32.26 5.42
CA ASN A 70 -11.35 32.09 6.84
C ASN A 70 -11.48 30.66 7.34
N PHE A 71 -11.88 29.72 6.50
CA PHE A 71 -12.06 28.33 6.87
C PHE A 71 -11.15 27.43 6.07
N THR A 72 -10.62 26.40 6.74
CA THR A 72 -9.91 25.29 6.09
C THR A 72 -10.63 23.99 6.39
N TYR A 73 -10.51 23.07 5.45
CA TYR A 73 -11.17 21.77 5.47
C TYR A 73 -10.13 20.68 5.48
N LEU A 74 -10.45 19.56 6.11
CA LEU A 74 -9.60 18.41 6.15
C LEU A 74 -10.44 17.12 6.18
N TRP A 75 -10.28 16.29 5.18
CA TRP A 75 -10.78 14.94 5.13
C TRP A 75 -9.64 13.97 5.44
N TYR A 76 -9.84 13.12 6.42
CA TYR A 76 -8.85 12.12 6.78
C TYR A 76 -9.50 10.86 7.32
N THR A 77 -8.76 9.75 7.27
CA THR A 77 -9.15 8.51 7.92
C THR A 77 -8.22 8.20 9.08
N LEU A 78 -8.75 7.50 10.07
CA LEU A 78 -7.97 6.84 11.10
C LEU A 78 -8.17 5.34 10.94
N SER A 79 -7.05 4.61 10.84
CA SER A 79 -7.03 3.16 10.95
C SER A 79 -6.50 2.77 12.33
N SER A 80 -7.23 1.89 13.02
CA SER A 80 -6.78 1.38 14.31
C SER A 80 -6.06 0.05 14.12
N GLY A 81 -4.73 0.07 14.11
CA GLY A 81 -3.92 -1.12 14.34
C GLY A 81 -3.79 -1.43 15.83
N THR A 82 -3.31 -2.62 16.19
CA THR A 82 -3.21 -3.08 17.58
C THR A 82 -2.32 -2.17 18.47
N TYR A 83 -1.39 -1.43 17.85
CA TYR A 83 -0.42 -0.57 18.56
C TYR A 83 -0.26 0.84 18.00
N ASN A 84 -0.75 1.13 16.80
CA ASN A 84 -0.61 2.43 16.17
C ASN A 84 -1.91 2.87 15.50
N VAL A 85 -2.23 4.16 15.64
CA VAL A 85 -3.29 4.81 14.87
C VAL A 85 -2.62 5.54 13.72
N THR A 86 -2.91 5.15 12.50
CA THR A 86 -2.42 5.85 11.31
C THR A 86 -3.46 6.84 10.83
N LYS A 87 -3.03 8.06 10.53
CA LYS A 87 -3.87 9.11 9.96
C LYS A 87 -3.49 9.31 8.49
N ASP A 88 -4.44 9.02 7.60
CA ASP A 88 -4.28 9.23 6.17
C ASP A 88 -5.15 10.41 5.71
N THR A 89 -4.52 11.43 5.15
CA THR A 89 -5.22 12.60 4.62
C THR A 89 -5.72 12.30 3.21
N LEU A 90 -7.04 12.46 2.99
CA LEU A 90 -7.67 12.23 1.70
C LEU A 90 -7.80 13.51 0.88
N SER A 91 -8.21 14.62 1.51
CA SER A 91 -8.43 15.90 0.82
C SER A 91 -8.39 17.08 1.80
N GLN A 92 -8.08 18.26 1.27
CA GLN A 92 -8.20 19.55 1.96
C GLN A 92 -9.31 20.44 1.32
N GLU A 93 -10.08 19.88 0.43
CA GLU A 93 -11.18 20.56 -0.22
C GLU A 93 -12.47 20.47 0.63
N ARG A 94 -13.38 21.43 0.43
CA ARG A 94 -14.67 21.43 1.12
C ARG A 94 -15.51 20.20 0.82
N ILE A 95 -15.49 19.74 -0.43
CA ILE A 95 -16.17 18.54 -0.91
C ILE A 95 -15.12 17.45 -1.10
N LEU A 96 -15.39 16.27 -0.58
CA LEU A 96 -14.57 15.11 -0.90
C LEU A 96 -14.96 14.61 -2.29
N ASP A 97 -14.01 14.58 -3.21
CA ASP A 97 -14.18 14.05 -4.58
C ASP A 97 -12.82 13.55 -5.06
N VAL A 98 -12.41 12.38 -4.56
CA VAL A 98 -11.06 11.85 -4.77
C VAL A 98 -11.08 10.34 -5.00
N PRO A 99 -10.16 9.78 -5.80
CA PRO A 99 -9.94 8.35 -5.84
C PRO A 99 -9.42 7.86 -4.47
N VAL A 100 -9.93 6.74 -3.99
CA VAL A 100 -9.56 6.16 -2.69
C VAL A 100 -8.41 5.20 -2.87
N ASN A 101 -7.21 5.64 -2.47
CA ASN A 101 -5.97 4.84 -2.51
C ASN A 101 -5.68 4.16 -1.16
N LEU A 102 -6.72 3.89 -0.37
CA LEU A 102 -6.60 3.15 0.89
C LEU A 102 -6.62 1.65 0.62
N LYS A 103 -5.91 0.88 1.42
CA LYS A 103 -5.99 -0.59 1.41
C LYS A 103 -7.41 -1.04 1.78
N GLU A 104 -7.78 -2.26 1.35
CA GLU A 104 -9.03 -2.88 1.79
C GLU A 104 -9.10 -2.93 3.31
N GLY A 105 -10.25 -2.52 3.85
CA GLY A 105 -10.41 -2.45 5.31
C GLY A 105 -11.58 -1.59 5.78
N LYS A 106 -11.67 -1.46 7.10
CA LYS A 106 -12.64 -0.59 7.78
C LYS A 106 -11.91 0.58 8.41
N TYR A 107 -12.40 1.76 8.16
CA TYR A 107 -11.84 3.03 8.60
C TYR A 107 -12.91 3.87 9.28
N THR A 108 -12.49 4.85 10.07
CA THR A 108 -13.34 5.97 10.47
C THR A 108 -12.93 7.18 9.63
N LEU A 109 -13.85 7.68 8.83
CA LEU A 109 -13.68 8.89 8.02
C LEU A 109 -14.06 10.10 8.85
N TYR A 110 -13.20 11.11 8.88
CA TYR A 110 -13.41 12.39 9.57
C TYR A 110 -13.48 13.53 8.56
N TYR A 111 -14.40 14.45 8.80
CA TYR A 111 -14.41 15.75 8.18
C TYR A 111 -14.24 16.81 9.24
N GLN A 112 -13.23 17.66 9.12
CA GLN A 112 -12.90 18.72 10.04
C GLN A 112 -12.96 20.07 9.32
N VAL A 113 -13.61 21.07 9.96
CA VAL A 113 -13.62 22.47 9.50
C VAL A 113 -12.99 23.32 10.58
N THR A 114 -11.96 24.07 10.24
CA THR A 114 -11.20 24.93 11.18
C THR A 114 -11.41 26.39 10.81
N ASN A 115 -11.82 27.20 11.79
CA ASN A 115 -11.87 28.65 11.66
C ASN A 115 -10.47 29.23 11.90
N GLN A 116 -9.88 29.79 10.86
CA GLN A 116 -8.51 30.34 10.88
C GLN A 116 -8.36 31.58 11.77
N SER A 117 -9.45 32.29 12.05
CA SER A 117 -9.37 33.52 12.85
C SER A 117 -9.17 33.26 14.34
N ASN A 118 -9.55 32.08 14.84
CA ASN A 118 -9.44 31.73 16.27
C ASN A 118 -8.87 30.32 16.52
N GLY A 119 -8.63 29.53 15.44
CA GLY A 119 -8.10 28.18 15.52
C GLY A 119 -9.06 27.11 16.06
N VAL A 120 -10.32 27.46 16.31
CA VAL A 120 -11.35 26.49 16.76
C VAL A 120 -11.82 25.66 15.58
N PHE A 121 -12.06 24.38 15.80
CA PHE A 121 -12.54 23.48 14.76
C PHE A 121 -13.74 22.67 15.25
N CYS A 122 -14.59 22.27 14.30
CA CYS A 122 -15.61 21.24 14.47
C CYS A 122 -15.28 20.04 13.60
N SER A 123 -15.67 18.87 14.04
CA SER A 123 -15.49 17.64 13.25
C SER A 123 -16.71 16.73 13.34
N VAL A 124 -16.93 15.96 12.28
CA VAL A 124 -17.91 14.87 12.21
C VAL A 124 -17.25 13.64 11.66
N GLU A 125 -17.71 12.48 12.08
CA GLU A 125 -17.15 11.19 11.68
C GLU A 125 -18.24 10.26 11.12
N ALA A 126 -17.80 9.32 10.27
CA ALA A 126 -18.63 8.23 9.77
C ALA A 126 -17.78 6.99 9.46
N PRO A 127 -18.38 5.77 9.50
CA PRO A 127 -17.69 4.57 9.08
C PRO A 127 -17.45 4.59 7.56
N LEU A 128 -16.23 4.23 7.15
CA LEU A 128 -15.85 4.02 5.76
C LEU A 128 -15.39 2.56 5.60
N THR A 129 -15.99 1.83 4.67
CA THR A 129 -15.54 0.49 4.28
C THR A 129 -14.93 0.57 2.90
N VAL A 130 -13.66 0.21 2.80
CA VAL A 130 -12.96 0.06 1.52
C VAL A 130 -12.93 -1.42 1.15
N THR A 131 -13.45 -1.76 -0.01
CA THR A 131 -13.51 -3.15 -0.53
C THR A 131 -12.53 -3.31 -1.68
N ALA A 132 -12.21 -4.57 -2.03
CA ALA A 132 -11.34 -4.87 -3.15
C ALA A 132 -11.80 -4.19 -4.45
N SER A 133 -10.85 -3.82 -5.29
CA SER A 133 -11.14 -3.27 -6.61
C SER A 133 -11.77 -4.31 -7.53
N ASP A 134 -12.71 -3.90 -8.38
CA ASP A 134 -13.28 -4.79 -9.42
C ASP A 134 -12.28 -5.17 -10.52
N VAL A 135 -11.14 -4.50 -10.57
CA VAL A 135 -10.10 -4.77 -11.58
C VAL A 135 -9.10 -5.85 -11.17
N THR A 136 -9.34 -6.57 -10.06
CA THR A 136 -8.46 -7.68 -9.63
C THR A 136 -8.73 -8.99 -10.37
N SER A 137 -9.84 -9.11 -11.11
CA SER A 137 -10.21 -10.32 -11.84
C SER A 137 -10.57 -9.99 -13.28
N GLY A 138 -9.71 -10.36 -14.22
CA GLY A 138 -9.90 -10.04 -15.63
C GLY A 138 -8.69 -10.38 -16.49
N TRP A 139 -8.71 -9.86 -17.70
CA TRP A 139 -7.61 -9.96 -18.66
C TRP A 139 -6.80 -8.65 -18.66
N TYR A 140 -5.50 -8.79 -18.53
CA TYR A 140 -4.55 -7.70 -18.70
C TYR A 140 -3.81 -7.91 -19.99
N VAL A 141 -3.87 -6.93 -20.86
CA VAL A 141 -3.26 -7.01 -22.22
C VAL A 141 -2.21 -5.92 -22.35
N MET A 142 -0.95 -6.31 -22.28
CA MET A 142 0.17 -5.39 -22.50
C MET A 142 0.22 -4.92 -23.93
N LYS A 143 0.57 -3.66 -24.13
CA LYS A 143 0.66 -3.03 -25.44
C LYS A 143 1.74 -1.96 -25.52
N GLU A 144 2.22 -1.71 -26.73
CA GLU A 144 3.02 -0.52 -26.98
C GLU A 144 2.13 0.72 -27.05
N VAL A 145 2.61 1.78 -26.41
CA VAL A 145 2.01 3.12 -26.47
C VAL A 145 3.07 4.15 -26.84
N SER A 146 2.63 5.39 -27.12
CA SER A 146 3.59 6.48 -27.35
C SER A 146 4.40 6.73 -26.07
N GLY A 147 5.69 6.40 -26.12
CA GLY A 147 6.61 6.56 -24.98
C GLY A 147 6.99 5.27 -24.26
N GLY A 148 6.37 4.12 -24.58
CA GLY A 148 6.77 2.85 -23.98
C GLY A 148 5.68 1.79 -23.95
N THR A 149 5.52 1.16 -22.77
CA THR A 149 4.60 0.05 -22.52
C THR A 149 3.55 0.44 -21.49
N ASP A 150 2.29 0.17 -21.78
CA ASP A 150 1.16 0.21 -20.87
C ASP A 150 0.36 -1.10 -21.01
N PHE A 151 -0.75 -1.24 -20.32
CA PHE A 151 -1.66 -2.37 -20.49
C PHE A 151 -3.12 -1.95 -20.37
N ASP A 152 -3.98 -2.71 -21.03
CA ASP A 152 -5.43 -2.57 -20.90
C ASP A 152 -5.97 -3.66 -19.95
N TYR A 153 -7.03 -3.32 -19.23
CA TYR A 153 -7.79 -4.27 -18.42
C TYR A 153 -9.17 -4.51 -19.03
N TYR A 154 -9.57 -5.76 -19.07
CA TYR A 154 -10.90 -6.23 -19.52
C TYR A 154 -11.49 -7.15 -18.45
N SER A 155 -12.63 -6.78 -17.85
CA SER A 155 -13.32 -7.66 -16.90
C SER A 155 -13.81 -8.95 -17.54
N LEU A 156 -13.87 -10.03 -16.77
CA LEU A 156 -14.32 -11.34 -17.26
C LEU A 156 -15.75 -11.32 -17.79
N ASP A 157 -16.61 -10.48 -17.24
CA ASP A 157 -18.00 -10.30 -17.68
C ASP A 157 -18.16 -9.36 -18.87
N GLY A 158 -17.07 -8.74 -19.34
CA GLY A 158 -17.04 -7.79 -20.45
C GLY A 158 -17.70 -6.44 -20.17
N GLN A 159 -18.06 -6.16 -18.92
CA GLN A 159 -18.76 -4.91 -18.57
C GLN A 159 -17.81 -3.74 -18.33
N LYS A 160 -16.56 -4.02 -17.92
CA LYS A 160 -15.56 -3.00 -17.62
C LYS A 160 -14.33 -3.16 -18.51
N THR A 161 -13.93 -2.06 -19.12
CA THR A 161 -12.66 -1.93 -19.84
C THR A 161 -11.96 -0.68 -19.34
N VAL A 162 -10.67 -0.82 -19.05
CA VAL A 162 -9.80 0.30 -18.71
C VAL A 162 -8.63 0.27 -19.69
N ASN A 163 -8.52 1.31 -20.49
CA ASN A 163 -7.39 1.46 -21.42
C ASN A 163 -6.26 2.24 -20.77
N ASP A 164 -5.03 1.90 -21.15
CA ASP A 164 -3.82 2.58 -20.66
C ASP A 164 -3.79 2.62 -19.10
N PHE A 165 -3.86 1.46 -18.48
CA PHE A 165 -4.14 1.33 -17.04
C PHE A 165 -3.10 2.03 -16.17
N LEU A 166 -1.80 1.95 -16.52
CA LEU A 166 -0.74 2.64 -15.77
C LEU A 166 -0.96 4.15 -15.79
N THR A 167 -1.23 4.69 -16.97
CA THR A 167 -1.37 6.14 -17.14
C THR A 167 -2.74 6.64 -16.70
N SER A 168 -3.83 5.97 -17.09
CA SER A 168 -5.19 6.46 -16.86
C SER A 168 -5.70 6.22 -15.44
N SER A 169 -5.32 5.08 -14.82
CA SER A 169 -5.83 4.70 -13.50
C SER A 169 -4.83 4.96 -12.37
N LEU A 170 -3.54 4.77 -12.63
CA LEU A 170 -2.52 4.92 -11.59
C LEU A 170 -1.77 6.25 -11.68
N GLY A 171 -1.95 7.01 -12.77
CA GLY A 171 -1.24 8.28 -12.98
C GLY A 171 0.28 8.10 -13.14
N MET A 172 0.71 6.91 -13.55
CA MET A 172 2.12 6.58 -13.78
C MET A 172 2.49 6.88 -15.23
N GLU A 173 3.77 7.10 -15.49
CA GLU A 173 4.28 7.13 -16.87
C GLU A 173 4.33 5.70 -17.44
N PRO A 174 4.21 5.52 -18.77
CA PRO A 174 4.44 4.21 -19.41
C PRO A 174 5.84 3.68 -19.12
N LEU A 175 5.96 2.36 -18.96
CA LEU A 175 7.27 1.72 -18.79
C LEU A 175 8.12 1.93 -20.07
N LYS A 176 9.39 2.23 -19.90
CA LYS A 176 10.31 2.43 -21.03
C LYS A 176 10.49 1.13 -21.82
N GLY A 177 10.48 1.20 -23.15
CA GLY A 177 10.71 0.05 -24.05
C GLY A 177 9.43 -0.71 -24.39
N SER A 178 9.60 -1.83 -25.12
CA SER A 178 8.49 -2.65 -25.63
C SER A 178 8.01 -3.68 -24.60
N PRO A 179 6.74 -4.14 -24.65
CA PRO A 179 6.19 -5.11 -23.74
C PRO A 179 6.98 -6.43 -23.73
N VAL A 180 7.24 -6.99 -22.55
CA VAL A 180 7.87 -8.31 -22.38
C VAL A 180 6.93 -9.26 -21.69
N GLY A 181 6.43 -8.95 -20.50
CA GLY A 181 5.56 -9.84 -19.78
C GLY A 181 4.97 -9.24 -18.50
N MET A 182 3.87 -9.85 -18.08
CA MET A 182 3.21 -9.58 -16.82
C MET A 182 2.88 -10.89 -16.15
N VAL A 183 3.25 -11.04 -14.89
CA VAL A 183 2.92 -12.23 -14.08
C VAL A 183 2.27 -11.80 -12.78
N PHE A 184 1.39 -12.65 -12.27
CA PHE A 184 0.71 -12.45 -11.00
C PHE A 184 1.14 -13.49 -9.99
N LEU A 185 1.66 -13.03 -8.87
CA LEU A 185 1.99 -13.81 -7.70
C LEU A 185 0.82 -13.74 -6.72
N ASN A 186 0.18 -14.88 -6.45
CA ASN A 186 -0.97 -14.93 -5.56
C ASN A 186 -0.53 -15.32 -4.15
N ALA A 187 -0.55 -14.39 -3.20
CA ALA A 187 -0.22 -14.58 -1.78
C ALA A 187 1.16 -15.26 -1.55
N SER A 188 2.12 -15.05 -2.45
CA SER A 188 3.47 -15.66 -2.37
C SER A 188 4.60 -14.63 -2.43
N TYR A 189 4.27 -13.35 -2.58
CA TYR A 189 5.26 -12.29 -2.67
C TYR A 189 5.61 -11.75 -1.28
N ASN A 190 6.90 -11.60 -1.02
CA ASN A 190 7.40 -10.93 0.17
C ASN A 190 8.00 -9.58 -0.23
N HIS A 191 7.61 -8.54 0.48
CA HIS A 191 8.06 -7.17 0.24
C HIS A 191 8.81 -6.65 1.46
N GLU A 192 9.95 -6.03 1.22
CA GLU A 192 10.76 -5.38 2.25
C GLU A 192 11.00 -3.93 1.84
N GLU A 193 10.61 -3.00 2.73
CA GLU A 193 10.77 -1.58 2.52
C GLU A 193 11.65 -0.98 3.63
N GLU A 194 12.66 -0.22 3.25
CA GLU A 194 13.45 0.55 4.18
C GLU A 194 12.80 1.91 4.43
N ASN A 195 12.38 2.13 5.67
CA ASN A 195 11.76 3.38 6.10
C ASN A 195 12.78 4.51 6.18
N THR A 196 12.31 5.75 6.12
CA THR A 196 13.14 6.97 6.23
C THR A 196 13.93 7.10 7.53
N ASN A 197 13.58 6.32 8.55
CA ASN A 197 14.28 6.24 9.85
C ASN A 197 15.34 5.12 9.92
N GLY A 198 15.58 4.41 8.80
CA GLY A 198 16.51 3.28 8.72
C GLY A 198 15.99 1.98 9.32
N THR A 199 14.70 1.88 9.63
CA THR A 199 14.07 0.60 9.99
C THR A 199 13.49 -0.06 8.75
N THR A 200 13.51 -1.39 8.73
CA THR A 200 12.93 -2.17 7.63
C THR A 200 11.56 -2.70 8.04
N THR A 201 10.56 -2.52 7.18
CA THR A 201 9.25 -3.17 7.30
C THR A 201 9.21 -4.33 6.32
N LYS A 202 8.83 -5.51 6.81
CA LYS A 202 8.66 -6.71 5.98
C LYS A 202 7.19 -7.12 5.97
N GLU A 203 6.60 -7.17 4.78
CA GLU A 203 5.27 -7.73 4.53
C GLU A 203 5.43 -9.07 3.81
N THR A 204 4.71 -10.09 4.24
CA THR A 204 4.82 -11.45 3.69
C THR A 204 3.47 -11.93 3.17
N GLY A 205 3.50 -12.80 2.16
CA GLY A 205 2.29 -13.39 1.60
C GLY A 205 1.41 -12.39 0.85
N LEU A 206 2.00 -11.35 0.26
CA LEU A 206 1.29 -10.42 -0.60
C LEU A 206 0.97 -11.06 -1.94
N SER A 207 -0.12 -10.63 -2.56
CA SER A 207 -0.31 -10.78 -4.00
C SER A 207 0.36 -9.62 -4.72
N ALA A 208 1.01 -9.90 -5.84
CA ALA A 208 1.74 -8.86 -6.58
C ALA A 208 1.67 -9.09 -8.10
N TYR A 209 1.65 -8.01 -8.87
CA TYR A 209 1.86 -8.01 -10.30
C TYR A 209 3.28 -7.57 -10.60
N HIS A 210 4.05 -8.43 -11.24
CA HIS A 210 5.31 -8.08 -11.87
C HIS A 210 5.05 -7.70 -13.32
N ILE A 211 5.44 -6.49 -13.73
CA ILE A 211 5.20 -5.95 -15.06
C ILE A 211 6.53 -5.51 -15.65
N MET A 212 6.89 -6.10 -16.77
CA MET A 212 8.20 -5.94 -17.38
C MET A 212 8.10 -5.53 -18.85
N SER A 213 8.83 -4.51 -19.21
CA SER A 213 9.16 -4.14 -20.58
C SER A 213 10.62 -4.48 -20.91
N THR A 214 11.09 -4.22 -22.10
CA THR A 214 12.49 -4.46 -22.46
C THR A 214 13.49 -3.60 -21.67
N GLN A 215 13.07 -2.48 -21.09
CA GLN A 215 13.95 -1.51 -20.44
C GLN A 215 13.50 -1.08 -19.05
N ASP A 216 12.35 -1.57 -18.58
CA ASP A 216 11.80 -1.17 -17.30
C ASP A 216 11.08 -2.32 -16.61
N PHE A 217 10.94 -2.21 -15.29
CA PHE A 217 10.30 -3.21 -14.47
C PHE A 217 9.68 -2.58 -13.24
N ILE A 218 8.44 -2.92 -12.94
CA ILE A 218 7.73 -2.52 -11.73
C ILE A 218 7.02 -3.69 -11.08
N THR A 219 6.87 -3.62 -9.76
CA THR A 219 6.00 -4.51 -8.99
C THR A 219 4.90 -3.71 -8.35
N LEU A 220 3.64 -4.10 -8.64
CA LEU A 220 2.44 -3.50 -8.06
C LEU A 220 1.80 -4.47 -7.07
N ASN A 221 1.20 -3.92 -6.02
CA ASN A 221 0.39 -4.68 -5.07
C ASN A 221 -0.84 -5.27 -5.78
N GLY A 222 -1.10 -6.56 -5.57
CA GLY A 222 -2.18 -7.28 -6.24
C GLY A 222 -3.59 -6.90 -5.77
N SER A 223 -3.72 -6.22 -4.62
CA SER A 223 -5.02 -5.83 -4.09
C SER A 223 -5.45 -4.42 -4.49
N ASP A 224 -4.50 -3.48 -4.63
CA ASP A 224 -4.79 -2.06 -4.82
C ASP A 224 -3.97 -1.39 -5.92
N PHE A 225 -3.08 -2.13 -6.58
CA PHE A 225 -2.15 -1.65 -7.61
C PHE A 225 -1.19 -0.54 -7.15
N SER A 226 -1.03 -0.34 -5.83
CA SER A 226 0.00 0.55 -5.34
C SER A 226 1.38 0.07 -5.75
N LEU A 227 2.29 1.00 -6.08
CA LEU A 227 3.65 0.67 -6.45
C LEU A 227 4.40 0.11 -5.24
N LEU A 228 4.87 -1.14 -5.33
CA LEU A 228 5.71 -1.77 -4.32
C LEU A 228 7.18 -1.55 -4.62
N LYS A 229 7.59 -1.71 -5.88
CA LYS A 229 8.98 -1.53 -6.32
C LYS A 229 9.05 -0.95 -7.73
N ASN A 230 10.03 -0.11 -7.96
CA ASN A 230 10.49 0.31 -9.27
C ASN A 230 11.75 -0.47 -9.68
N LEU A 231 12.25 -0.27 -10.91
CA LEU A 231 13.41 -0.98 -11.44
C LEU A 231 14.64 -0.97 -10.52
N GLU A 232 14.93 0.16 -9.87
CA GLU A 232 16.11 0.29 -8.99
C GLU A 232 15.97 -0.54 -7.71
N GLN A 233 14.74 -0.74 -7.25
CA GLN A 233 14.42 -1.49 -6.04
C GLN A 233 14.24 -2.99 -6.27
N GLU A 234 14.04 -3.41 -7.54
CA GLU A 234 13.78 -4.80 -7.92
C GLU A 234 14.99 -5.72 -7.71
N PHE A 235 16.20 -5.23 -7.79
CA PHE A 235 17.43 -6.02 -7.74
C PHE A 235 18.22 -5.78 -6.46
N TYR A 236 18.97 -6.80 -6.02
CA TYR A 236 20.03 -6.61 -5.02
C TYR A 236 21.13 -5.68 -5.55
N GLU A 237 21.45 -5.84 -6.83
CA GLU A 237 22.32 -4.97 -7.59
C GLU A 237 21.76 -4.86 -9.00
N ALA A 238 21.36 -3.64 -9.38
CA ALA A 238 20.76 -3.41 -10.69
C ALA A 238 21.74 -3.76 -11.81
N PRO A 239 21.29 -4.50 -12.84
CA PRO A 239 22.14 -4.82 -13.99
C PRO A 239 22.66 -3.57 -14.67
N SER A 240 23.94 -3.54 -15.07
CA SER A 240 24.54 -2.40 -15.77
C SER A 240 24.00 -2.19 -17.18
N HIS A 241 23.44 -3.24 -17.77
CA HIS A 241 22.78 -3.23 -19.07
C HIS A 241 21.43 -3.91 -18.97
N ILE A 242 20.39 -3.19 -19.34
CA ILE A 242 19.02 -3.66 -19.29
C ILE A 242 18.51 -3.91 -20.70
N ASN A 243 18.14 -5.16 -20.95
CA ASN A 243 17.42 -5.62 -22.12
C ASN A 243 16.68 -6.89 -21.74
N PHE A 244 15.59 -6.71 -21.03
CA PHE A 244 14.75 -7.82 -20.60
C PHE A 244 14.07 -8.46 -21.80
N SER A 245 14.03 -9.77 -21.81
CA SER A 245 13.45 -10.52 -22.92
C SER A 245 12.38 -11.53 -22.50
N GLN A 246 12.34 -11.91 -21.22
CA GLN A 246 11.34 -12.83 -20.73
C GLN A 246 11.19 -12.76 -19.21
N LEU A 247 9.96 -12.97 -18.75
CA LEU A 247 9.56 -13.11 -17.35
C LEU A 247 8.76 -14.40 -17.19
N PHE A 248 9.11 -15.23 -16.21
CA PHE A 248 8.49 -16.52 -15.94
C PHE A 248 8.08 -16.63 -14.48
N ILE A 249 7.03 -17.41 -14.26
CA ILE A 249 6.64 -17.89 -12.95
C ILE A 249 6.47 -19.41 -13.00
N ASP A 250 7.07 -20.12 -12.08
CA ASP A 250 6.84 -21.52 -11.81
C ASP A 250 6.04 -21.69 -10.53
N SER A 251 4.79 -22.07 -10.69
CA SER A 251 3.86 -22.36 -9.58
C SER A 251 3.72 -23.85 -9.31
N SER A 252 4.55 -24.71 -9.91
CA SER A 252 4.45 -26.18 -9.77
C SER A 252 4.65 -26.65 -8.33
N PHE A 253 5.37 -25.89 -7.53
CA PHE A 253 5.56 -26.14 -6.09
C PHE A 253 4.28 -25.93 -5.28
N ARG A 254 3.41 -24.99 -5.70
CA ARG A 254 2.10 -24.78 -5.06
C ARG A 254 1.17 -25.97 -5.23
N ASP A 255 1.16 -26.59 -6.37
CA ASP A 255 0.37 -27.79 -6.66
C ASP A 255 0.76 -28.96 -5.75
N GLN A 256 1.90 -28.86 -5.08
CA GLN A 256 2.43 -29.84 -4.13
C GLN A 256 2.30 -29.41 -2.67
N GLY A 257 1.62 -28.30 -2.40
CA GLY A 257 1.35 -27.78 -1.05
C GLY A 257 2.49 -26.92 -0.46
N TRP A 258 3.37 -26.41 -1.31
CA TRP A 258 4.37 -25.43 -0.91
C TRP A 258 3.85 -24.04 -1.32
N ASP A 259 3.75 -23.08 -0.39
CA ASP A 259 3.29 -21.71 -0.67
C ASP A 259 4.41 -20.84 -1.28
N ILE A 260 5.11 -21.37 -2.30
CA ILE A 260 6.23 -20.70 -2.94
C ILE A 260 6.05 -20.74 -4.45
N ASP A 261 6.14 -19.57 -5.09
CA ASP A 261 6.31 -19.43 -6.53
C ASP A 261 7.78 -19.07 -6.82
N HIS A 262 8.36 -19.71 -7.84
CA HIS A 262 9.69 -19.36 -8.31
C HIS A 262 9.56 -18.46 -9.54
N CYS A 263 10.22 -17.31 -9.51
CA CYS A 263 10.22 -16.36 -10.61
C CYS A 263 11.59 -16.25 -11.22
N TYR A 264 11.62 -16.20 -12.54
CA TYR A 264 12.84 -16.06 -13.34
C TYR A 264 12.65 -14.97 -14.38
N LEU A 265 13.71 -14.24 -14.66
CA LEU A 265 13.77 -13.35 -15.81
C LEU A 265 15.05 -13.58 -16.61
N ILE A 266 14.98 -13.24 -17.91
CA ILE A 266 16.14 -13.22 -18.78
C ILE A 266 16.43 -11.77 -19.14
N ASN A 267 17.64 -11.32 -18.80
CA ASN A 267 18.19 -10.02 -19.15
C ASN A 267 19.47 -10.18 -19.93
N ASN A 268 19.55 -9.66 -21.17
CA ASN A 268 20.71 -9.83 -22.05
C ASN A 268 21.18 -11.29 -22.21
N GLY A 269 20.25 -12.23 -22.33
CA GLY A 269 20.55 -13.66 -22.40
C GLY A 269 21.05 -14.30 -21.10
N LYS A 270 21.03 -13.57 -19.97
CA LYS A 270 21.43 -14.05 -18.65
C LYS A 270 20.21 -14.28 -17.75
N LEU A 271 20.23 -15.37 -16.99
CA LEU A 271 19.20 -15.74 -16.04
C LEU A 271 19.36 -14.94 -14.75
N HIS A 272 18.23 -14.48 -14.21
CA HIS A 272 18.09 -14.00 -12.84
C HIS A 272 16.95 -14.78 -12.18
N ALA A 273 17.13 -15.17 -10.94
CA ALA A 273 16.07 -15.76 -10.11
C ALA A 273 15.68 -14.79 -8.99
N MET A 274 14.43 -14.79 -8.62
CA MET A 274 13.94 -13.97 -7.50
C MET A 274 14.14 -14.70 -6.19
N GLY A 275 14.77 -14.04 -5.23
CA GLY A 275 14.86 -14.53 -3.85
C GLY A 275 13.50 -14.47 -3.15
N SER A 276 13.02 -15.62 -2.67
CA SER A 276 11.69 -15.74 -2.04
C SER A 276 11.55 -14.98 -0.72
N GLU A 277 12.65 -14.70 -0.02
CA GLU A 277 12.59 -14.09 1.32
C GLU A 277 12.21 -12.60 1.31
N ILE A 278 12.69 -11.84 0.32
CA ILE A 278 12.50 -10.39 0.26
C ILE A 278 12.02 -9.89 -1.11
N GLY A 279 11.70 -10.81 -2.02
CA GLY A 279 11.16 -10.48 -3.34
C GLY A 279 12.08 -9.59 -4.19
N LYS A 280 13.41 -9.81 -4.11
CA LYS A 280 14.39 -9.13 -4.96
C LYS A 280 15.06 -10.11 -5.91
N TRP A 281 15.34 -9.61 -7.12
CA TRP A 281 16.09 -10.35 -8.11
C TRP A 281 17.55 -10.47 -7.74
N GLY A 282 18.07 -11.68 -7.84
CA GLY A 282 19.47 -12.00 -7.58
C GLY A 282 20.41 -11.52 -8.68
N TYR A 283 21.68 -11.80 -8.50
CA TYR A 283 22.70 -11.56 -9.52
C TYR A 283 22.43 -12.42 -10.76
N GLN A 284 22.95 -11.98 -11.90
CA GLN A 284 22.90 -12.83 -13.10
C GLN A 284 23.63 -14.15 -12.86
N GLY A 285 23.06 -15.24 -13.35
CA GLY A 285 23.69 -16.55 -13.29
C GLY A 285 25.07 -16.54 -13.93
N ALA A 286 26.05 -17.11 -13.22
CA ALA A 286 27.43 -17.18 -13.67
C ALA A 286 27.57 -18.10 -14.90
N GLY A 287 28.58 -17.84 -15.74
CA GLY A 287 28.91 -18.68 -16.87
C GLY A 287 28.91 -17.96 -18.21
N ASP A 288 29.48 -18.62 -19.19
CA ASP A 288 29.59 -18.11 -20.56
C ASP A 288 28.51 -18.75 -21.46
N TYR A 289 27.27 -18.27 -21.31
CA TYR A 289 26.08 -18.73 -22.01
C TYR A 289 25.24 -17.55 -22.51
N GLU A 290 24.31 -17.81 -23.42
CA GLU A 290 23.28 -16.88 -23.91
C GLU A 290 21.97 -17.65 -24.08
N LEU A 291 21.01 -17.42 -23.19
CA LEU A 291 19.74 -18.13 -23.21
C LEU A 291 18.80 -17.58 -24.28
N TYR A 292 18.15 -18.48 -25.00
CA TYR A 292 16.95 -18.16 -25.76
C TYR A 292 15.85 -17.70 -24.78
N PRO A 293 15.05 -16.67 -25.12
CA PRO A 293 14.04 -16.12 -24.22
C PRO A 293 12.82 -17.06 -24.04
N SER A 294 13.07 -18.28 -23.61
CA SER A 294 12.05 -19.25 -23.26
C SER A 294 12.62 -20.28 -22.28
N LEU A 295 11.85 -20.55 -21.23
CA LEU A 295 12.12 -21.64 -20.28
C LEU A 295 11.07 -22.74 -20.47
N VAL A 296 11.51 -23.97 -20.33
CA VAL A 296 10.62 -25.12 -20.18
C VAL A 296 10.58 -25.47 -18.71
N LEU A 297 9.41 -25.28 -18.11
CA LEU A 297 9.21 -25.57 -16.70
C LEU A 297 9.21 -27.08 -16.47
N GLY A 298 10.04 -27.55 -15.56
CA GLY A 298 10.13 -28.91 -15.10
C GLY A 298 9.84 -29.03 -13.62
N PHE A 299 9.85 -30.23 -13.09
CA PHE A 299 9.75 -30.42 -11.65
C PHE A 299 11.11 -30.16 -10.98
N MET A 300 11.21 -29.09 -10.21
CA MET A 300 12.42 -28.62 -9.47
C MET A 300 13.61 -28.16 -10.35
N VAL A 301 13.48 -28.21 -11.67
CA VAL A 301 14.53 -27.77 -12.58
C VAL A 301 13.87 -27.25 -13.85
N GLU A 302 14.24 -26.07 -14.29
CA GLU A 302 13.85 -25.50 -15.55
C GLU A 302 14.92 -25.75 -16.61
N PHE A 303 14.47 -25.89 -17.83
CA PHE A 303 15.34 -26.10 -18.97
C PHE A 303 15.31 -24.89 -19.90
N ALA A 304 16.47 -24.48 -20.37
CA ALA A 304 16.62 -23.44 -21.36
C ALA A 304 17.49 -23.92 -22.53
N TYR A 305 17.41 -23.24 -23.67
CA TYR A 305 18.35 -23.43 -24.75
C TYR A 305 19.42 -22.35 -24.69
N ASP A 306 20.67 -22.77 -24.55
CA ASP A 306 21.83 -21.88 -24.67
C ASP A 306 22.18 -21.70 -26.15
N MET A 307 21.89 -20.53 -26.70
CA MET A 307 22.14 -20.20 -28.09
C MET A 307 23.62 -20.13 -28.41
N LYS A 308 24.45 -19.70 -27.46
CA LYS A 308 25.89 -19.58 -27.64
C LYS A 308 26.57 -20.94 -27.76
N ASN A 309 26.26 -21.86 -26.88
CA ASN A 309 26.88 -23.18 -26.83
C ASN A 309 26.06 -24.26 -27.56
N GLN A 310 24.87 -23.89 -28.09
CA GLN A 310 23.96 -24.74 -28.87
C GLN A 310 23.55 -26.01 -28.12
N MET A 311 23.18 -25.86 -26.85
CA MET A 311 22.85 -26.98 -25.98
C MET A 311 21.70 -26.65 -25.05
N ILE A 312 21.03 -27.70 -24.50
CA ILE A 312 20.07 -27.54 -23.42
C ILE A 312 20.82 -27.45 -22.10
N VAL A 313 20.43 -26.50 -21.28
CA VAL A 313 20.96 -26.26 -19.95
C VAL A 313 19.87 -26.36 -18.89
N ASN A 314 20.26 -26.68 -17.66
CA ASN A 314 19.42 -26.62 -16.49
C ASN A 314 19.54 -25.25 -15.85
N CYS A 315 18.40 -24.68 -15.43
CA CYS A 315 18.31 -23.46 -14.66
C CYS A 315 17.78 -23.80 -13.26
N SER A 316 18.53 -23.49 -12.23
CA SER A 316 18.08 -23.76 -10.85
C SER A 316 17.26 -22.62 -10.28
N THR A 317 16.53 -22.91 -9.20
CA THR A 317 15.79 -21.91 -8.41
C THR A 317 16.68 -20.84 -7.77
N GLU A 318 17.98 -21.10 -7.68
CA GLU A 318 19.00 -20.15 -7.20
C GLU A 318 19.58 -19.27 -8.32
N GLY A 319 19.12 -19.47 -9.57
CA GLY A 319 19.60 -18.71 -10.73
C GLY A 319 20.92 -19.25 -11.30
N THR A 320 21.34 -20.48 -10.98
CA THR A 320 22.50 -21.10 -11.63
C THR A 320 22.12 -21.74 -12.96
N VAL A 321 23.04 -21.73 -13.91
CA VAL A 321 22.88 -22.36 -15.22
C VAL A 321 23.94 -23.41 -15.40
N GLU A 322 23.53 -24.65 -15.54
CA GLU A 322 24.40 -25.83 -15.64
C GLU A 322 24.07 -26.64 -16.90
N ASN A 323 25.05 -27.42 -17.38
CA ASN A 323 24.78 -28.34 -18.47
C ASN A 323 23.72 -29.35 -18.07
N ALA A 324 22.68 -29.51 -18.86
CA ALA A 324 21.72 -30.58 -18.63
C ALA A 324 22.43 -31.94 -18.67
N PRO A 325 22.16 -32.86 -17.72
CA PRO A 325 22.67 -34.21 -17.81
C PRO A 325 22.23 -34.80 -19.15
N SER A 326 23.17 -35.50 -19.81
CA SER A 326 22.91 -36.16 -21.08
C SER A 326 21.65 -37.06 -20.94
N LEU A 327 20.57 -36.69 -21.59
CA LEU A 327 19.35 -37.52 -21.69
C LEU A 327 19.56 -38.73 -22.64
N LEU A 328 20.73 -38.82 -23.24
CA LEU A 328 21.15 -39.92 -24.10
C LEU A 328 22.18 -40.74 -23.34
N GLY A 329 21.68 -41.55 -22.43
CA GLY A 329 22.48 -42.64 -21.84
C GLY A 329 22.52 -43.86 -22.75
#